data_0378ad81691b4fdef524cca0de1f5cef
#
_entry.id   0378ad81691b4fdef524cca0de1f5cef
#
_cell.length_a   1.000
_cell.length_b   1.000
_cell.length_c   1.000
_cell.angle_alpha   90.00
_cell.angle_beta   90.00
_cell.angle_gamma   90.00
#
_symmetry.space_group_name_H-M   'P 1'
#
loop_
_entity.id
_entity.type
_entity.pdbx_description
1 polymer ?
#
loop_
_entity_poly.entity_id
_entity_poly.type
_entity_poly.pdbx_seq_one_letter_code
_entity_poly.pdbx_strand_id
1 'polypeptide(L)'
;MKCTNRKKNKVCVFLLALSCILSGCGAAKYDMPYDSNYPVSSFQLVQTDDFQIATPFAADLCVVDTNVSNEDVLLTDVGSAALFDTDGLNTLYAVNANEQVHPASLTKIMTALVALKHGSPDQMLTATENVKITESGAQLYGIKPGDTMTLDQALHIMLIYSANDVAVMVAEGVGGTVDTFVEWMNEEAEALGATNCHFTNPHGLTEEGHYVTAYDLYLIFKEALQYEMFNEIIQMTAYNTNYTGSDGNQYAVDIKTTNQYLNGNYAMPDGITVIGGKTGTTRAAGHCLILLARNSSGKPYISVIMNSDSTENLYLKMSDLLKAAK
;
A
#
# COMPACT_ATOMS: atom_id res chain seq x y z
N MET A 1 -75.90 16.90 53.58
CA MET A 1 -75.32 16.18 52.44
C MET A 1 -73.81 16.40 52.40
N LYS A 2 -73.00 15.70 53.11
CA LYS A 2 -71.53 15.71 53.03
C LYS A 2 -70.96 14.34 53.44
N CYS A 3 -71.08 13.33 52.69
CA CYS A 3 -70.47 12.04 53.07
C CYS A 3 -70.20 11.06 51.90
N THR A 4 -70.07 11.53 50.65
CA THR A 4 -69.85 10.58 49.50
C THR A 4 -68.53 10.81 48.74
N ASN A 5 -67.77 11.91 49.04
CA ASN A 5 -66.55 12.19 48.27
C ASN A 5 -65.24 11.57 48.85
N ARG A 6 -65.26 11.16 50.13
CA ARG A 6 -64.05 10.63 50.80
C ARG A 6 -63.70 9.18 50.43
N LYS A 7 -64.73 8.39 50.03
CA LYS A 7 -64.49 6.97 49.62
C LYS A 7 -64.01 6.85 48.17
N LYS A 8 -64.49 7.74 47.29
CA LYS A 8 -64.06 7.74 45.83
C LYS A 8 -62.59 8.12 45.71
N ASN A 9 -62.12 9.10 46.49
CA ASN A 9 -60.70 9.49 46.50
C ASN A 9 -59.72 8.41 47.01
N LYS A 10 -60.17 7.61 47.98
CA LYS A 10 -59.36 6.50 48.51
C LYS A 10 -59.23 5.34 47.49
N VAL A 11 -60.27 5.06 46.75
CA VAL A 11 -60.26 4.02 45.69
C VAL A 11 -59.40 4.47 44.51
N CYS A 12 -59.46 5.76 44.11
CA CYS A 12 -58.61 6.30 43.04
C CYS A 12 -57.14 6.30 43.44
N VAL A 13 -56.79 6.67 44.68
CA VAL A 13 -55.40 6.64 45.19
C VAL A 13 -54.88 5.21 45.28
N PHE A 14 -55.73 4.22 45.65
CA PHE A 14 -55.34 2.84 45.71
C PHE A 14 -55.15 2.21 44.28
N LEU A 15 -55.97 2.61 43.31
CA LEU A 15 -55.82 2.19 41.92
C LEU A 15 -54.59 2.83 41.27
N LEU A 16 -54.24 4.10 41.60
CA LEU A 16 -53.01 4.71 41.14
C LEU A 16 -51.75 4.09 41.76
N ALA A 17 -51.82 3.73 43.07
CA ALA A 17 -50.71 3.03 43.71
C ALA A 17 -50.51 1.63 43.19
N LEU A 18 -51.58 0.92 42.81
CA LEU A 18 -51.51 -0.41 42.22
C LEU A 18 -50.99 -0.39 40.77
N SER A 19 -51.25 0.69 40.01
CA SER A 19 -50.69 0.85 38.69
C SER A 19 -49.17 1.15 38.68
N CYS A 20 -48.66 1.82 39.71
CA CYS A 20 -47.21 2.05 39.90
C CYS A 20 -46.46 0.79 40.34
N ILE A 21 -47.14 -0.20 40.93
CA ILE A 21 -46.50 -1.46 41.35
C ILE A 21 -46.47 -2.44 40.16
N LEU A 22 -47.36 -2.28 39.17
CA LEU A 22 -47.40 -3.12 37.98
C LEU A 22 -46.51 -2.61 36.81
N SER A 23 -45.99 -1.36 36.91
CA SER A 23 -44.94 -0.89 36.02
C SER A 23 -43.55 -1.20 36.61
N GLY A 24 -43.38 -2.46 36.99
CA GLY A 24 -42.05 -3.00 37.23
C GLY A 24 -41.23 -2.83 35.93
N CYS A 25 -40.15 -2.04 35.99
CA CYS A 25 -39.10 -2.09 35.01
C CYS A 25 -38.69 -3.56 34.88
N GLY A 26 -39.24 -4.22 33.87
CA GLY A 26 -38.63 -5.43 33.37
C GLY A 26 -37.26 -5.04 32.91
N ALA A 27 -36.23 -5.28 33.71
CA ALA A 27 -34.88 -5.27 33.23
C ALA A 27 -34.89 -6.16 31.99
N ALA A 28 -34.58 -5.57 30.84
CA ALA A 28 -34.33 -6.35 29.63
C ALA A 28 -33.33 -7.42 30.05
N LYS A 29 -33.79 -8.67 30.15
CA LYS A 29 -32.87 -9.78 30.25
C LYS A 29 -32.12 -9.81 28.94
N TYR A 30 -30.94 -9.20 28.96
CA TYR A 30 -29.95 -9.50 27.96
C TYR A 30 -29.69 -10.99 28.07
N ASP A 31 -30.16 -11.75 27.11
CA ASP A 31 -29.74 -13.15 26.93
C ASP A 31 -28.25 -13.09 26.54
N MET A 32 -27.40 -13.10 27.55
CA MET A 32 -25.96 -13.22 27.32
C MET A 32 -25.77 -14.62 26.71
N PRO A 33 -25.12 -14.71 25.55
CA PRO A 33 -24.88 -16.02 24.93
C PRO A 33 -23.90 -16.89 25.73
N TYR A 34 -23.50 -16.46 26.92
CA TYR A 34 -22.67 -17.21 27.86
C TYR A 34 -23.39 -17.35 29.20
N ASP A 35 -23.34 -18.53 29.77
CA ASP A 35 -23.78 -18.74 31.13
C ASP A 35 -22.82 -18.01 32.10
N SER A 36 -23.25 -16.87 32.65
CA SER A 36 -22.47 -16.08 33.58
C SER A 36 -22.17 -16.78 34.91
N ASN A 37 -22.76 -17.95 35.14
CA ASN A 37 -22.55 -18.78 36.34
C ASN A 37 -21.49 -19.87 36.13
N TYR A 38 -20.90 -19.98 34.93
CA TYR A 38 -19.77 -20.87 34.73
C TYR A 38 -18.51 -20.31 35.42
N PRO A 39 -17.95 -21.04 36.39
CA PRO A 39 -16.71 -20.61 37.03
C PRO A 39 -15.59 -20.57 35.98
N VAL A 40 -14.86 -19.49 35.92
CA VAL A 40 -13.72 -19.28 34.97
C VAL A 40 -12.70 -20.43 35.08
N SER A 41 -12.65 -21.14 36.23
CA SER A 41 -11.80 -22.29 36.46
C SER A 41 -12.21 -23.57 35.71
N SER A 42 -13.39 -23.61 35.06
CA SER A 42 -13.85 -24.79 34.28
C SER A 42 -13.51 -24.69 32.79
N PHE A 43 -12.81 -23.64 32.33
CA PHE A 43 -12.17 -23.65 31.03
C PHE A 43 -11.01 -24.65 31.05
N GLN A 44 -11.32 -25.91 30.84
CA GLN A 44 -10.33 -26.86 30.41
C GLN A 44 -9.99 -26.48 28.97
N LEU A 45 -8.76 -26.08 28.71
CA LEU A 45 -8.19 -26.14 27.39
C LEU A 45 -8.16 -27.62 26.99
N VAL A 46 -9.25 -28.10 26.37
CA VAL A 46 -9.22 -29.37 25.68
C VAL A 46 -8.29 -29.13 24.47
N GLN A 47 -7.02 -29.49 24.62
CA GLN A 47 -6.18 -29.73 23.45
C GLN A 47 -6.76 -30.92 22.72
N THR A 48 -7.69 -30.68 21.82
CA THR A 48 -7.96 -31.63 20.74
C THR A 48 -6.91 -31.29 19.64
N ASP A 49 -6.23 -32.31 19.15
CA ASP A 49 -5.24 -32.24 18.08
C ASP A 49 -5.79 -31.63 16.77
N ASP A 50 -7.06 -31.25 16.75
CA ASP A 50 -7.79 -30.66 15.62
C ASP A 50 -8.14 -29.14 15.78
N PHE A 51 -7.58 -28.43 16.77
CA PHE A 51 -7.70 -26.98 16.80
C PHE A 51 -6.79 -26.37 15.72
N GLN A 52 -7.34 -26.13 14.55
CA GLN A 52 -6.78 -25.16 13.63
C GLN A 52 -6.90 -23.79 14.29
N ILE A 53 -5.85 -23.36 14.99
CA ILE A 53 -5.70 -21.98 15.44
C ILE A 53 -5.71 -21.16 14.16
N ALA A 54 -6.69 -20.26 14.00
CA ALA A 54 -6.70 -19.32 12.89
C ALA A 54 -5.35 -18.61 12.85
N THR A 55 -4.69 -18.66 11.71
CA THR A 55 -3.41 -17.95 11.54
C THR A 55 -3.64 -16.46 11.81
N PRO A 56 -2.86 -15.82 12.69
CA PRO A 56 -2.98 -14.38 12.87
C PRO A 56 -2.91 -13.63 11.54
N PHE A 57 -3.71 -12.60 11.35
CA PHE A 57 -3.77 -11.83 10.10
C PHE A 57 -2.39 -11.32 9.64
N ALA A 58 -1.50 -10.96 10.57
CA ALA A 58 -0.17 -10.45 10.30
C ALA A 58 0.95 -11.48 10.50
N ALA A 59 0.64 -12.79 10.50
CA ALA A 59 1.62 -13.84 10.81
C ALA A 59 2.79 -13.91 9.81
N ASP A 60 2.61 -13.36 8.60
CA ASP A 60 3.58 -13.34 7.52
C ASP A 60 4.09 -11.91 7.19
N LEU A 61 3.84 -10.94 8.08
CA LEU A 61 4.21 -9.54 7.90
C LEU A 61 5.25 -9.09 8.92
N CYS A 62 6.20 -8.23 8.47
CA CYS A 62 6.94 -7.39 9.39
C CYS A 62 5.98 -6.35 9.97
N VAL A 63 6.05 -6.10 11.25
CA VAL A 63 5.20 -5.12 11.94
C VAL A 63 6.07 -3.96 12.45
N VAL A 64 5.58 -2.74 12.33
CA VAL A 64 6.20 -1.54 12.88
C VAL A 64 5.13 -0.63 13.48
N ASP A 65 5.21 -0.43 14.81
CA ASP A 65 4.31 0.46 15.58
C ASP A 65 5.02 1.75 16.00
N THR A 66 6.34 1.70 16.17
CA THR A 66 7.19 2.81 16.61
C THR A 66 8.49 2.83 15.84
N ASN A 67 9.31 3.85 16.06
CA ASN A 67 10.65 3.90 15.48
C ASN A 67 11.52 2.76 16.04
N VAL A 68 12.24 2.09 15.15
CA VAL A 68 13.17 1.00 15.44
C VAL A 68 14.58 1.45 15.10
N SER A 69 15.45 1.54 16.10
CA SER A 69 16.85 1.90 15.91
C SER A 69 17.71 0.67 15.65
N ASN A 70 18.79 0.85 14.88
CA ASN A 70 19.81 -0.17 14.62
C ASN A 70 21.19 0.48 14.77
N GLU A 71 22.11 -0.16 15.50
CA GLU A 71 23.44 0.41 15.79
C GLU A 71 24.31 0.61 14.54
N ASP A 72 24.04 -0.16 13.49
CA ASP A 72 24.75 -0.06 12.21
C ASP A 72 24.19 1.02 11.26
N VAL A 73 23.05 1.65 11.61
CA VAL A 73 22.33 2.59 10.75
C VAL A 73 22.22 3.95 11.44
N LEU A 74 22.81 4.97 10.83
CA LEU A 74 22.74 6.35 11.27
C LEU A 74 22.14 7.20 10.13
N LEU A 75 20.81 7.24 10.05
CA LEU A 75 20.12 8.11 9.09
C LEU A 75 19.71 9.42 9.76
N THR A 76 20.19 10.52 9.20
CA THR A 76 19.75 11.88 9.53
C THR A 76 19.04 12.47 8.31
N ASP A 77 18.13 13.41 8.52
CA ASP A 77 17.48 14.18 7.46
C ASP A 77 16.76 13.32 6.41
N VAL A 78 16.06 12.28 6.84
CA VAL A 78 15.09 11.54 6.03
C VAL A 78 13.67 11.84 6.51
N GLY A 79 12.73 11.97 5.60
CA GLY A 79 11.32 12.12 5.99
C GLY A 79 10.80 10.83 6.62
N SER A 80 11.00 9.71 5.94
CA SER A 80 10.63 8.38 6.42
C SER A 80 11.56 7.32 5.86
N ALA A 81 11.92 6.31 6.66
CA ALA A 81 12.72 5.17 6.21
C ALA A 81 12.37 3.89 6.99
N ALA A 82 12.49 2.74 6.33
CA ALA A 82 12.34 1.44 6.97
C ALA A 82 13.15 0.34 6.24
N LEU A 83 13.57 -0.68 7.00
CA LEU A 83 14.21 -1.90 6.53
C LEU A 83 13.50 -3.10 7.13
N PHE A 84 13.00 -3.96 6.27
CA PHE A 84 12.23 -5.15 6.60
C PHE A 84 12.96 -6.41 6.18
N ASP A 85 13.19 -7.32 7.13
CA ASP A 85 13.62 -8.69 6.91
C ASP A 85 12.40 -9.54 6.60
N THR A 86 12.15 -9.81 5.33
CA THR A 86 10.91 -10.48 4.88
C THR A 86 10.91 -11.99 5.11
N ASP A 87 12.06 -12.59 5.40
CA ASP A 87 12.19 -14.00 5.74
C ASP A 87 12.06 -14.21 7.26
N GLY A 88 12.78 -13.39 8.05
CA GLY A 88 12.67 -13.39 9.50
C GLY A 88 11.45 -12.67 10.07
N LEU A 89 10.66 -12.00 9.23
CA LEU A 89 9.48 -11.21 9.60
C LEU A 89 9.76 -10.15 10.66
N ASN A 90 10.92 -9.48 10.56
CA ASN A 90 11.37 -8.49 11.51
C ASN A 90 11.57 -7.13 10.85
N THR A 91 11.17 -6.07 11.55
CA THR A 91 11.56 -4.70 11.21
C THR A 91 12.93 -4.42 11.83
N LEU A 92 13.95 -4.25 10.98
CA LEU A 92 15.35 -4.06 11.42
C LEU A 92 15.67 -2.60 11.69
N TYR A 93 15.00 -1.69 11.02
CA TYR A 93 15.09 -0.24 11.19
C TYR A 93 13.79 0.42 10.79
N ALA A 94 13.37 1.45 11.51
CA ALA A 94 12.24 2.29 11.14
C ALA A 94 12.36 3.68 11.75
N VAL A 95 12.17 4.71 10.95
CA VAL A 95 11.98 6.10 11.37
C VAL A 95 10.82 6.69 10.61
N ASN A 96 9.84 7.23 11.35
CA ASN A 96 8.63 7.84 10.78
C ASN A 96 7.91 6.94 9.76
N ALA A 97 7.99 5.60 9.93
CA ALA A 97 7.50 4.64 8.93
C ALA A 97 5.98 4.71 8.72
N ASN A 98 5.24 5.27 9.67
CA ASN A 98 3.79 5.46 9.62
C ASN A 98 3.38 6.93 9.34
N GLU A 99 4.34 7.84 9.06
CA GLU A 99 4.02 9.21 8.66
C GLU A 99 3.58 9.29 7.20
N GLN A 100 2.53 10.06 6.95
CA GLN A 100 2.00 10.30 5.61
C GLN A 100 2.91 11.27 4.85
N VAL A 101 3.38 10.82 3.69
CA VAL A 101 4.22 11.60 2.78
C VAL A 101 3.76 11.42 1.33
N HIS A 102 4.11 12.33 0.45
CA HIS A 102 3.85 12.17 -0.98
C HIS A 102 4.70 11.04 -1.57
N PRO A 103 4.10 10.06 -2.27
CA PRO A 103 4.81 8.89 -2.79
C PRO A 103 5.63 9.17 -4.06
N ALA A 104 5.35 10.22 -4.80
CA ALA A 104 5.83 10.37 -6.17
C ALA A 104 5.56 9.09 -7.00
N SER A 105 6.45 8.73 -7.91
CA SER A 105 6.27 7.55 -8.77
C SER A 105 6.34 6.19 -8.06
N LEU A 106 6.49 6.13 -6.73
CA LEU A 106 6.28 4.88 -6.00
C LEU A 106 4.81 4.43 -6.08
N THR A 107 3.87 5.35 -6.33
CA THR A 107 2.46 5.09 -6.68
C THR A 107 2.31 4.02 -7.76
N LYS A 108 3.23 3.99 -8.75
CA LYS A 108 3.17 3.06 -9.88
C LYS A 108 3.31 1.58 -9.49
N ILE A 109 3.74 1.30 -8.27
CA ILE A 109 3.74 -0.05 -7.70
C ILE A 109 2.30 -0.51 -7.49
N MET A 110 1.45 0.33 -6.86
CA MET A 110 0.02 0.06 -6.70
C MET A 110 -0.68 -0.01 -8.05
N THR A 111 -0.35 0.89 -8.97
CA THR A 111 -0.89 0.87 -10.35
C THR A 111 -0.57 -0.45 -11.04
N ALA A 112 0.67 -0.93 -10.94
CA ALA A 112 1.06 -2.22 -11.52
C ALA A 112 0.34 -3.40 -10.84
N LEU A 113 0.23 -3.39 -9.51
CA LEU A 113 -0.46 -4.42 -8.75
C LEU A 113 -1.93 -4.54 -9.18
N VAL A 114 -2.66 -3.43 -9.21
CA VAL A 114 -4.08 -3.41 -9.62
C VAL A 114 -4.22 -3.82 -11.08
N ALA A 115 -3.34 -3.34 -11.96
CA ALA A 115 -3.36 -3.72 -13.38
C ALA A 115 -3.11 -5.23 -13.59
N LEU A 116 -2.22 -5.84 -12.81
CA LEU A 116 -1.94 -7.28 -12.86
C LEU A 116 -3.07 -8.13 -12.26
N LYS A 117 -3.84 -7.58 -11.33
CA LYS A 117 -5.02 -8.27 -10.75
C LYS A 117 -6.22 -8.26 -11.67
N HIS A 118 -6.43 -7.19 -12.43
CA HIS A 118 -7.66 -6.96 -13.19
C HIS A 118 -7.49 -7.05 -14.70
N GLY A 119 -6.27 -6.92 -15.23
CA GLY A 119 -5.95 -6.97 -16.65
C GLY A 119 -5.32 -8.29 -17.09
N SER A 120 -5.10 -8.40 -18.40
CA SER A 120 -4.32 -9.49 -19.02
C SER A 120 -3.10 -8.92 -19.73
N PRO A 121 -1.91 -9.53 -19.64
CA PRO A 121 -0.71 -9.05 -20.32
C PRO A 121 -0.90 -8.77 -21.81
N ASP A 122 -1.67 -9.59 -22.50
CA ASP A 122 -1.96 -9.47 -23.94
C ASP A 122 -3.07 -8.45 -24.27
N GLN A 123 -3.71 -7.86 -23.24
CA GLN A 123 -4.75 -6.85 -23.45
C GLN A 123 -4.19 -5.65 -24.19
N MET A 124 -4.82 -5.29 -25.33
CA MET A 124 -4.47 -4.09 -26.08
C MET A 124 -5.05 -2.85 -25.39
N LEU A 125 -4.17 -1.93 -25.04
CA LEU A 125 -4.52 -0.61 -24.52
C LEU A 125 -4.46 0.43 -25.62
N THR A 126 -5.33 1.45 -25.54
CA THR A 126 -5.34 2.60 -26.45
C THR A 126 -5.24 3.88 -25.64
N ALA A 127 -4.26 4.70 -25.96
CA ALA A 127 -4.10 6.02 -25.31
C ALA A 127 -5.27 6.94 -25.67
N THR A 128 -5.85 7.58 -24.66
CA THR A 128 -6.92 8.58 -24.83
C THR A 128 -6.33 10.01 -24.78
N GLU A 129 -7.19 11.03 -24.80
CA GLU A 129 -6.77 12.42 -24.60
C GLU A 129 -6.16 12.68 -23.22
N ASN A 130 -6.49 11.84 -22.21
CA ASN A 130 -6.04 12.00 -20.83
C ASN A 130 -4.54 11.70 -20.63
N VAL A 131 -3.88 11.04 -21.59
CA VAL A 131 -2.41 10.86 -21.55
C VAL A 131 -1.63 12.18 -21.71
N LYS A 132 -2.31 13.27 -22.10
CA LYS A 132 -1.71 14.61 -22.25
C LYS A 132 -1.53 15.29 -20.89
N ILE A 133 -0.53 14.86 -20.16
CA ILE A 133 -0.15 15.48 -18.89
C ILE A 133 0.64 16.75 -19.18
N THR A 134 0.21 17.89 -18.60
CA THR A 134 0.80 19.21 -18.81
C THR A 134 1.66 19.69 -17.62
N GLU A 135 1.74 18.89 -16.54
CA GLU A 135 2.54 19.27 -15.38
C GLU A 135 4.04 19.34 -15.74
N SER A 136 4.63 20.49 -15.41
CA SER A 136 6.05 20.75 -15.72
C SER A 136 6.96 19.83 -14.92
N GLY A 137 7.86 19.15 -15.62
CA GLY A 137 8.81 18.19 -15.04
C GLY A 137 8.23 16.78 -14.86
N ALA A 138 7.00 16.53 -15.32
CA ALA A 138 6.46 15.18 -15.35
C ALA A 138 7.28 14.28 -16.29
N GLN A 139 7.63 13.07 -15.81
CA GLN A 139 8.29 12.05 -16.62
C GLN A 139 7.29 11.44 -17.61
N LEU A 140 7.43 11.77 -18.89
CA LEU A 140 6.55 11.30 -19.94
C LEU A 140 7.33 10.44 -20.94
N TYR A 141 6.72 9.36 -21.43
CA TYR A 141 7.24 8.64 -22.59
C TYR A 141 6.93 9.38 -23.88
N GLY A 142 5.81 10.10 -23.92
CA GLY A 142 5.37 10.92 -25.05
C GLY A 142 4.42 10.20 -25.98
N ILE A 143 3.66 9.22 -25.46
CA ILE A 143 2.57 8.59 -26.21
C ILE A 143 1.49 9.60 -26.56
N LYS A 144 0.80 9.38 -27.66
CA LYS A 144 -0.23 10.27 -28.19
C LYS A 144 -1.60 9.57 -28.18
N PRO A 145 -2.69 10.32 -28.10
CA PRO A 145 -4.03 9.75 -28.27
C PRO A 145 -4.13 8.90 -29.55
N GLY A 146 -4.66 7.69 -29.41
CA GLY A 146 -4.76 6.70 -30.46
C GLY A 146 -3.57 5.75 -30.59
N ASP A 147 -2.46 6.00 -29.89
CA ASP A 147 -1.36 5.02 -29.83
C ASP A 147 -1.82 3.77 -29.07
N THR A 148 -1.32 2.61 -29.48
CA THR A 148 -1.71 1.31 -28.91
C THR A 148 -0.50 0.46 -28.55
N MET A 149 -0.61 -0.23 -27.41
CA MET A 149 0.36 -1.23 -26.96
C MET A 149 -0.32 -2.27 -26.07
N THR A 150 0.33 -3.39 -25.81
CA THR A 150 -0.18 -4.36 -24.85
C THR A 150 -0.01 -3.88 -23.41
N LEU A 151 -0.78 -4.43 -22.47
CA LEU A 151 -0.61 -4.14 -21.05
C LEU A 151 0.81 -4.52 -20.58
N ASP A 152 1.35 -5.64 -21.06
CA ASP A 152 2.74 -6.04 -20.83
C ASP A 152 3.72 -4.91 -21.19
N GLN A 153 3.65 -4.40 -22.43
CA GLN A 153 4.51 -3.30 -22.89
C GLN A 153 4.35 -2.04 -22.05
N ALA A 154 3.11 -1.70 -21.71
CA ALA A 154 2.79 -0.52 -20.90
C ALA A 154 3.37 -0.63 -19.49
N LEU A 155 3.26 -1.81 -18.83
CA LEU A 155 3.84 -2.04 -17.51
C LEU A 155 5.37 -1.92 -17.52
N HIS A 156 6.03 -2.44 -18.55
CA HIS A 156 7.48 -2.29 -18.72
C HIS A 156 7.88 -0.81 -18.84
N ILE A 157 7.21 -0.05 -19.70
CA ILE A 157 7.51 1.38 -19.89
C ILE A 157 7.21 2.16 -18.60
N MET A 158 6.08 1.89 -17.96
CA MET A 158 5.64 2.56 -16.74
C MET A 158 6.60 2.32 -15.56
N LEU A 159 7.07 1.10 -15.36
CA LEU A 159 7.91 0.76 -14.19
C LEU A 159 9.39 1.09 -14.43
N ILE A 160 9.94 0.77 -15.59
CA ILE A 160 11.37 0.97 -15.90
C ILE A 160 11.70 2.44 -16.14
N TYR A 161 10.94 3.11 -17.02
CA TYR A 161 11.15 4.51 -17.38
C TYR A 161 10.40 5.49 -16.47
N SER A 162 9.42 4.98 -15.72
CA SER A 162 8.56 5.78 -14.83
C SER A 162 7.58 6.71 -15.54
N ALA A 163 7.09 6.35 -16.74
CA ALA A 163 6.21 7.15 -17.56
C ALA A 163 4.85 7.43 -16.90
N ASN A 164 4.48 8.70 -16.75
CA ASN A 164 3.19 9.11 -16.15
C ASN A 164 2.03 8.97 -17.14
N ASP A 165 2.25 9.35 -18.40
CA ASP A 165 1.29 9.21 -19.49
C ASP A 165 0.90 7.74 -19.73
N VAL A 166 1.88 6.82 -19.66
CA VAL A 166 1.61 5.41 -19.75
C VAL A 166 0.86 4.87 -18.53
N ALA A 167 1.10 5.43 -17.32
CA ALA A 167 0.30 5.07 -16.14
C ALA A 167 -1.19 5.43 -16.30
N VAL A 168 -1.51 6.56 -16.94
CA VAL A 168 -2.87 6.94 -17.30
C VAL A 168 -3.46 5.94 -18.30
N MET A 169 -2.71 5.59 -19.35
CA MET A 169 -3.15 4.60 -20.34
C MET A 169 -3.45 3.23 -19.70
N VAL A 170 -2.61 2.79 -18.75
CA VAL A 170 -2.85 1.55 -17.99
C VAL A 170 -4.15 1.65 -17.19
N ALA A 171 -4.33 2.75 -16.44
CA ALA A 171 -5.50 2.94 -15.59
C ALA A 171 -6.80 2.92 -16.41
N GLU A 172 -6.86 3.67 -17.53
CA GLU A 172 -8.04 3.70 -18.38
C GLU A 172 -8.26 2.40 -19.14
N GLY A 173 -7.18 1.80 -19.64
CA GLY A 173 -7.29 0.56 -20.41
C GLY A 173 -7.74 -0.64 -19.60
N VAL A 174 -7.42 -0.68 -18.29
CA VAL A 174 -7.82 -1.76 -17.38
C VAL A 174 -9.10 -1.41 -16.62
N GLY A 175 -9.20 -0.19 -16.08
CA GLY A 175 -10.33 0.26 -15.25
C GLY A 175 -11.49 0.85 -16.04
N GLY A 176 -11.31 1.09 -17.35
CA GLY A 176 -12.27 1.80 -18.18
C GLY A 176 -12.22 3.32 -17.99
N THR A 177 -12.00 3.79 -16.76
CA THR A 177 -11.73 5.20 -16.42
C THR A 177 -10.64 5.29 -15.37
N VAL A 178 -9.96 6.44 -15.29
CA VAL A 178 -8.98 6.70 -14.22
C VAL A 178 -9.64 6.64 -12.85
N ASP A 179 -10.84 7.21 -12.70
CA ASP A 179 -11.56 7.25 -11.42
C ASP A 179 -11.85 5.84 -10.90
N THR A 180 -12.42 4.96 -11.74
CA THR A 180 -12.68 3.56 -11.36
C THR A 180 -11.39 2.83 -10.98
N PHE A 181 -10.31 3.06 -11.72
CA PHE A 181 -9.04 2.43 -11.42
C PHE A 181 -8.46 2.93 -10.09
N VAL A 182 -8.58 4.20 -9.79
CA VAL A 182 -8.16 4.80 -8.51
C VAL A 182 -9.01 4.28 -7.34
N GLU A 183 -10.32 4.06 -7.54
CA GLU A 183 -11.15 3.38 -6.55
C GLU A 183 -10.59 1.99 -6.24
N TRP A 184 -10.24 1.18 -7.24
CA TRP A 184 -9.61 -0.14 -7.04
C TRP A 184 -8.25 -0.05 -6.36
N MET A 185 -7.45 1.01 -6.62
CA MET A 185 -6.17 1.21 -5.91
C MET A 185 -6.41 1.39 -4.39
N ASN A 186 -7.44 2.15 -3.99
CA ASN A 186 -7.77 2.37 -2.60
C ASN A 186 -8.42 1.13 -1.94
N GLU A 187 -9.30 0.42 -2.65
CA GLU A 187 -9.86 -0.85 -2.19
C GLU A 187 -8.77 -1.90 -1.97
N GLU A 188 -7.80 -1.98 -2.89
CA GLU A 188 -6.66 -2.89 -2.74
C GLU A 188 -5.78 -2.53 -1.55
N ALA A 189 -5.53 -1.24 -1.33
CA ALA A 189 -4.78 -0.77 -0.17
C ALA A 189 -5.45 -1.21 1.14
N GLU A 190 -6.76 -1.04 1.27
CA GLU A 190 -7.53 -1.50 2.43
C GLU A 190 -7.46 -3.03 2.59
N ALA A 191 -7.59 -3.78 1.50
CA ALA A 191 -7.53 -5.24 1.52
C ALA A 191 -6.16 -5.77 2.00
N LEU A 192 -5.09 -5.04 1.70
CA LEU A 192 -3.73 -5.36 2.15
C LEU A 192 -3.43 -4.91 3.58
N GLY A 193 -4.32 -4.15 4.22
CA GLY A 193 -4.09 -3.51 5.51
C GLY A 193 -3.22 -2.25 5.42
N ALA A 194 -2.99 -1.71 4.22
CA ALA A 194 -2.33 -0.44 3.98
C ALA A 194 -3.33 0.71 4.18
N THR A 195 -3.70 0.96 5.43
CA THR A 195 -4.85 1.82 5.80
C THR A 195 -4.46 3.27 6.08
N ASN A 196 -3.18 3.62 5.98
CA ASN A 196 -2.70 4.98 6.19
C ASN A 196 -2.17 5.62 4.90
N CYS A 197 -2.68 5.19 3.75
CA CYS A 197 -2.42 5.76 2.44
C CYS A 197 -3.73 6.09 1.72
N HIS A 198 -3.64 6.95 0.71
CA HIS A 198 -4.75 7.26 -0.18
C HIS A 198 -4.21 7.69 -1.55
N PHE A 199 -4.78 7.11 -2.59
CA PHE A 199 -4.41 7.37 -3.98
C PHE A 199 -5.49 8.22 -4.65
N THR A 200 -5.07 9.24 -5.42
CA THR A 200 -5.95 10.10 -6.22
C THR A 200 -5.65 9.99 -7.72
N ASN A 201 -4.51 9.43 -8.07
CA ASN A 201 -4.07 9.26 -9.45
C ASN A 201 -3.14 8.04 -9.60
N PRO A 202 -2.95 7.49 -10.82
CA PRO A 202 -2.16 6.27 -11.05
C PRO A 202 -0.66 6.53 -11.22
N HIS A 203 -0.20 7.77 -11.26
CA HIS A 203 1.17 8.11 -11.64
C HIS A 203 2.03 8.68 -10.51
N GLY A 204 1.40 9.29 -9.49
CA GLY A 204 2.08 9.84 -8.32
C GLY A 204 2.55 11.30 -8.49
N LEU A 205 2.02 12.06 -9.44
CA LEU A 205 2.15 13.51 -9.43
C LEU A 205 1.43 14.07 -8.20
N THR A 206 1.94 15.19 -7.69
CA THR A 206 1.47 15.77 -6.43
C THR A 206 0.03 16.27 -6.55
N GLU A 207 -0.85 15.75 -5.71
CA GLU A 207 -2.24 16.13 -5.63
C GLU A 207 -2.69 16.14 -4.16
N GLU A 208 -3.66 16.99 -3.82
CA GLU A 208 -4.24 17.01 -2.49
C GLU A 208 -4.90 15.66 -2.17
N GLY A 209 -4.62 15.12 -0.99
CA GLY A 209 -5.13 13.81 -0.61
C GLY A 209 -4.33 12.62 -1.16
N HIS A 210 -3.25 12.83 -1.96
CA HIS A 210 -2.40 11.75 -2.46
C HIS A 210 -1.20 11.53 -1.53
N TYR A 211 -1.25 10.50 -0.69
CA TYR A 211 -0.22 10.19 0.30
C TYR A 211 -0.09 8.70 0.57
N VAL A 212 1.05 8.31 1.09
CA VAL A 212 1.33 6.95 1.59
C VAL A 212 2.25 7.04 2.81
N THR A 213 2.43 5.90 3.50
CA THR A 213 3.51 5.71 4.47
C THR A 213 4.56 4.73 3.95
N ALA A 214 5.76 4.71 4.55
CA ALA A 214 6.76 3.71 4.20
C ALA A 214 6.29 2.29 4.54
N TYR A 215 5.47 2.14 5.58
CA TYR A 215 4.89 0.85 5.95
C TYR A 215 3.83 0.38 4.95
N ASP A 216 2.90 1.26 4.53
CA ASP A 216 1.92 0.91 3.50
C ASP A 216 2.60 0.52 2.18
N LEU A 217 3.66 1.25 1.79
CA LEU A 217 4.46 0.88 0.61
C LEU A 217 5.12 -0.50 0.74
N TYR A 218 5.59 -0.87 1.94
CA TYR A 218 6.09 -2.21 2.19
C TYR A 218 5.02 -3.26 1.94
N LEU A 219 3.79 -3.08 2.45
CA LEU A 219 2.69 -4.02 2.25
C LEU A 219 2.34 -4.16 0.76
N ILE A 220 2.18 -3.03 0.07
CA ILE A 220 1.85 -2.99 -1.36
C ILE A 220 2.97 -3.62 -2.21
N PHE A 221 4.23 -3.31 -1.90
CA PHE A 221 5.37 -3.84 -2.64
C PHE A 221 5.54 -5.34 -2.41
N LYS A 222 5.36 -5.81 -1.16
CA LYS A 222 5.38 -7.24 -0.81
C LYS A 222 4.33 -8.02 -1.59
N GLU A 223 3.11 -7.48 -1.72
CA GLU A 223 2.07 -8.11 -2.54
C GLU A 223 2.41 -8.08 -4.03
N ALA A 224 2.88 -6.95 -4.55
CA ALA A 224 3.29 -6.85 -5.95
C ALA A 224 4.39 -7.86 -6.32
N LEU A 225 5.29 -8.16 -5.38
CA LEU A 225 6.34 -9.18 -5.55
C LEU A 225 5.82 -10.62 -5.70
N GLN A 226 4.54 -10.90 -5.42
CA GLN A 226 3.92 -12.20 -5.70
C GLN A 226 3.65 -12.41 -7.20
N TYR A 227 3.67 -11.34 -8.00
CA TYR A 227 3.46 -11.40 -9.45
C TYR A 227 4.79 -11.53 -10.17
N GLU A 228 4.99 -12.65 -10.88
CA GLU A 228 6.22 -12.95 -11.61
C GLU A 228 6.61 -11.82 -12.56
N MET A 229 5.65 -11.31 -13.34
CA MET A 229 5.88 -10.19 -14.27
C MET A 229 6.39 -8.93 -13.56
N PHE A 230 5.82 -8.56 -12.41
CA PHE A 230 6.31 -7.41 -11.65
C PHE A 230 7.75 -7.62 -11.20
N ASN A 231 8.06 -8.83 -10.67
CA ASN A 231 9.41 -9.19 -10.25
C ASN A 231 10.41 -9.11 -11.41
N GLU A 232 10.04 -9.58 -12.58
CA GLU A 232 10.90 -9.53 -13.78
C GLU A 232 11.17 -8.08 -14.19
N ILE A 233 10.12 -7.25 -14.27
CA ILE A 233 10.23 -5.86 -14.74
C ILE A 233 11.13 -5.01 -13.83
N ILE A 234 10.98 -5.11 -12.51
CA ILE A 234 11.74 -4.25 -11.57
C ILE A 234 13.24 -4.56 -11.53
N GLN A 235 13.67 -5.71 -12.06
CA GLN A 235 15.07 -6.14 -12.16
C GLN A 235 15.74 -5.69 -13.46
N MET A 236 14.94 -5.28 -14.46
CA MET A 236 15.46 -4.92 -15.77
C MET A 236 16.26 -3.62 -15.75
N THR A 237 17.40 -3.62 -16.43
CA THR A 237 18.23 -2.43 -16.64
C THR A 237 17.81 -1.63 -17.85
N ALA A 238 17.20 -2.29 -18.85
CA ALA A 238 16.70 -1.70 -20.08
C ALA A 238 15.57 -2.55 -20.66
N TYR A 239 14.75 -1.94 -21.52
CA TYR A 239 13.69 -2.64 -22.24
C TYR A 239 13.55 -2.08 -23.66
N ASN A 240 13.44 -2.99 -24.64
CA ASN A 240 13.31 -2.66 -26.05
C ASN A 240 12.09 -3.38 -26.64
N THR A 241 11.22 -2.64 -27.30
CA THR A 241 10.04 -3.16 -28.00
C THR A 241 9.58 -2.18 -29.08
N ASN A 242 8.41 -2.41 -29.68
CA ASN A 242 7.74 -1.44 -30.54
C ASN A 242 6.28 -1.34 -30.14
N TYR A 243 5.70 -0.14 -30.24
CA TYR A 243 4.26 0.07 -30.13
C TYR A 243 3.70 0.62 -31.44
N THR A 244 2.39 0.56 -31.62
CA THR A 244 1.72 1.06 -32.82
C THR A 244 1.19 2.46 -32.57
N GLY A 245 1.65 3.43 -33.36
CA GLY A 245 1.16 4.80 -33.30
C GLY A 245 -0.25 4.95 -33.90
N SER A 246 -0.90 6.04 -33.58
CA SER A 246 -2.24 6.41 -34.09
C SER A 246 -2.29 6.55 -35.61
N ASP A 247 -1.15 6.69 -36.25
CA ASP A 247 -0.98 6.70 -37.72
C ASP A 247 -0.78 5.30 -38.32
N GLY A 248 -0.80 4.26 -37.52
CA GLY A 248 -0.57 2.85 -37.88
C GLY A 248 0.90 2.45 -38.07
N ASN A 249 1.83 3.37 -37.83
CA ASN A 249 3.25 3.06 -37.89
C ASN A 249 3.77 2.42 -36.59
N GLN A 250 4.88 1.65 -36.73
CA GLN A 250 5.58 1.09 -35.56
C GLN A 250 6.61 2.09 -35.06
N TYR A 251 6.60 2.35 -33.75
CA TYR A 251 7.55 3.20 -33.06
C TYR A 251 8.38 2.39 -32.06
N ALA A 252 9.71 2.50 -32.20
CA ALA A 252 10.62 1.77 -31.32
C ALA A 252 10.61 2.35 -29.90
N VAL A 253 10.61 1.46 -28.92
CA VAL A 253 10.85 1.75 -27.49
C VAL A 253 12.26 1.32 -27.16
N ASP A 254 13.06 2.25 -26.61
CA ASP A 254 14.39 1.98 -26.07
C ASP A 254 14.53 2.79 -24.77
N ILE A 255 14.35 2.12 -23.65
CA ILE A 255 14.32 2.76 -22.33
C ILE A 255 15.30 2.08 -21.38
N LYS A 256 15.78 2.86 -20.41
CA LYS A 256 16.65 2.40 -19.32
C LYS A 256 16.04 2.66 -17.97
N THR A 257 16.42 1.84 -17.00
CA THR A 257 15.95 1.96 -15.64
C THR A 257 16.37 3.26 -14.98
N THR A 258 15.47 3.81 -14.16
CA THR A 258 15.75 4.96 -13.29
C THR A 258 16.48 4.57 -12.00
N ASN A 259 16.57 3.27 -11.69
CA ASN A 259 17.26 2.76 -10.50
C ASN A 259 18.77 2.82 -10.72
N GLN A 260 19.46 3.68 -9.96
CA GLN A 260 20.88 3.96 -10.18
C GLN A 260 21.83 2.88 -9.62
N TYR A 261 21.36 1.94 -8.80
CA TYR A 261 22.12 0.72 -8.51
C TYR A 261 22.13 -0.20 -9.72
N LEU A 262 20.99 -0.39 -10.39
CA LEU A 262 20.89 -1.29 -11.53
C LEU A 262 21.59 -0.74 -12.78
N ASN A 263 21.61 0.58 -12.99
CA ASN A 263 22.32 1.20 -14.12
C ASN A 263 23.82 1.43 -13.85
N GLY A 264 24.32 1.09 -12.65
CA GLY A 264 25.73 1.14 -12.29
C GLY A 264 26.26 2.53 -11.87
N ASN A 265 25.40 3.54 -11.70
CA ASN A 265 25.83 4.87 -11.25
C ASN A 265 26.21 4.92 -9.77
N TYR A 266 25.64 4.02 -8.97
CA TYR A 266 25.98 3.83 -7.55
C TYR A 266 26.38 2.38 -7.30
N ALA A 267 27.46 2.21 -6.53
CA ALA A 267 27.89 0.89 -6.08
C ALA A 267 26.92 0.34 -5.03
N MET A 268 26.65 -0.95 -5.10
CA MET A 268 25.92 -1.66 -4.05
C MET A 268 26.79 -1.80 -2.81
N PRO A 269 26.20 -1.76 -1.59
CA PRO A 269 26.96 -2.04 -0.36
C PRO A 269 27.57 -3.45 -0.38
N ASP A 270 28.71 -3.61 0.27
CA ASP A 270 29.41 -4.89 0.38
C ASP A 270 28.48 -5.97 0.99
N GLY A 271 28.42 -7.12 0.33
CA GLY A 271 27.59 -8.24 0.77
C GLY A 271 26.09 -8.10 0.45
N ILE A 272 25.69 -7.03 -0.23
CA ILE A 272 24.30 -6.79 -0.65
C ILE A 272 24.16 -6.84 -2.17
N THR A 273 23.13 -7.55 -2.63
CA THR A 273 22.71 -7.53 -4.02
C THR A 273 21.35 -6.84 -4.11
N VAL A 274 21.29 -5.70 -4.77
CA VAL A 274 20.02 -5.04 -5.11
C VAL A 274 19.38 -5.80 -6.26
N ILE A 275 18.21 -6.36 -6.03
CA ILE A 275 17.47 -7.14 -7.03
C ILE A 275 16.70 -6.19 -7.95
N GLY A 276 15.96 -5.25 -7.38
CA GLY A 276 15.14 -4.31 -8.12
C GLY A 276 14.39 -3.36 -7.24
N GLY A 277 13.50 -2.59 -7.83
CA GLY A 277 12.67 -1.66 -7.08
C GLY A 277 12.16 -0.49 -7.91
N LYS A 278 11.68 0.56 -7.23
CA LYS A 278 11.10 1.74 -7.87
C LYS A 278 11.63 3.03 -7.27
N THR A 279 11.98 3.98 -8.13
CA THR A 279 12.32 5.36 -7.76
C THR A 279 11.11 6.28 -7.88
N GLY A 280 11.10 7.36 -7.14
CA GLY A 280 10.11 8.44 -7.25
C GLY A 280 10.72 9.79 -6.94
N THR A 281 10.31 10.82 -7.67
CA THR A 281 10.73 12.20 -7.39
C THR A 281 9.65 13.17 -7.82
N THR A 282 9.24 14.05 -6.91
CA THR A 282 8.53 15.30 -7.20
C THR A 282 9.07 16.38 -6.27
N ARG A 283 8.74 17.65 -6.53
CA ARG A 283 9.16 18.73 -5.63
C ARG A 283 8.62 18.56 -4.21
N ALA A 284 7.40 18.06 -4.06
CA ALA A 284 6.76 17.85 -2.75
C ALA A 284 7.23 16.57 -2.06
N ALA A 285 7.44 15.48 -2.82
CA ALA A 285 7.88 14.20 -2.29
C ALA A 285 9.38 14.14 -1.98
N GLY A 286 10.20 15.08 -2.50
CA GLY A 286 11.64 14.89 -2.51
C GLY A 286 12.03 13.67 -3.35
N HIS A 287 13.10 12.99 -2.96
CA HIS A 287 13.59 11.77 -3.62
C HIS A 287 13.22 10.54 -2.81
N CYS A 288 12.60 9.56 -3.47
CA CYS A 288 12.05 8.34 -2.86
C CYS A 288 12.57 7.09 -3.57
N LEU A 289 12.79 6.02 -2.80
CA LEU A 289 13.25 4.73 -3.33
C LEU A 289 12.72 3.58 -2.45
N ILE A 290 12.18 2.56 -3.10
CA ILE A 290 11.91 1.25 -2.49
C ILE A 290 12.69 0.18 -3.25
N LEU A 291 13.31 -0.75 -2.52
CA LEU A 291 14.13 -1.81 -3.08
C LEU A 291 13.80 -3.17 -2.50
N LEU A 292 13.88 -4.19 -3.34
CA LEU A 292 14.14 -5.56 -2.95
C LEU A 292 15.65 -5.79 -3.04
N ALA A 293 16.25 -6.24 -1.95
CA ALA A 293 17.68 -6.58 -1.87
C ALA A 293 17.86 -7.95 -1.22
N ARG A 294 19.02 -8.57 -1.43
CA ARG A 294 19.44 -9.80 -0.77
C ARG A 294 20.82 -9.62 -0.14
N ASN A 295 21.03 -10.24 1.01
CA ASN A 295 22.38 -10.34 1.56
C ASN A 295 23.19 -11.49 0.94
N SER A 296 24.43 -11.67 1.36
CA SER A 296 25.34 -12.71 0.86
C SER A 296 24.85 -14.14 1.09
N SER A 297 23.95 -14.37 2.06
CA SER A 297 23.28 -15.67 2.28
C SER A 297 22.02 -15.87 1.42
N GLY A 298 21.64 -14.86 0.63
CA GLY A 298 20.45 -14.88 -0.23
C GLY A 298 19.15 -14.44 0.46
N LYS A 299 19.23 -14.04 1.73
CA LYS A 299 18.07 -13.59 2.52
C LYS A 299 17.48 -12.30 1.96
N PRO A 300 16.15 -12.23 1.76
CA PRO A 300 15.50 -11.07 1.14
C PRO A 300 15.16 -9.97 2.17
N TYR A 301 15.32 -8.72 1.71
CA TYR A 301 14.97 -7.50 2.46
C TYR A 301 14.23 -6.53 1.57
N ILE A 302 13.25 -5.84 2.15
CA ILE A 302 12.62 -4.67 1.54
C ILE A 302 13.08 -3.43 2.30
N SER A 303 13.61 -2.45 1.56
CA SER A 303 14.07 -1.17 2.11
C SER A 303 13.34 0.00 1.46
N VAL A 304 12.94 0.97 2.27
CA VAL A 304 12.19 2.16 1.82
C VAL A 304 12.88 3.39 2.37
N ILE A 305 13.11 4.40 1.54
CA ILE A 305 13.44 5.77 1.94
C ILE A 305 12.55 6.72 1.17
N MET A 306 11.95 7.66 1.90
CA MET A 306 11.07 8.69 1.34
C MET A 306 11.49 10.07 1.83
N ASN A 307 11.22 11.07 0.99
CA ASN A 307 11.48 12.47 1.26
C ASN A 307 12.96 12.76 1.58
N SER A 308 13.89 12.21 0.79
CA SER A 308 15.29 12.63 0.82
C SER A 308 15.44 13.93 0.01
N ASP A 309 16.37 14.78 0.44
CA ASP A 309 16.63 16.10 -0.13
C ASP A 309 17.26 16.08 -1.51
N SER A 310 17.99 15.00 -1.84
CA SER A 310 18.66 14.85 -3.13
C SER A 310 18.79 13.38 -3.55
N THR A 311 19.03 13.16 -4.84
CA THR A 311 19.33 11.82 -5.37
C THR A 311 20.60 11.25 -4.73
N GLU A 312 21.66 12.06 -4.58
CA GLU A 312 22.91 11.63 -3.97
C GLU A 312 22.70 11.15 -2.54
N ASN A 313 22.05 11.97 -1.71
CA ASN A 313 21.74 11.61 -0.32
C ASN A 313 20.80 10.41 -0.22
N LEU A 314 19.82 10.26 -1.13
CA LEU A 314 18.97 9.09 -1.19
C LEU A 314 19.79 7.80 -1.32
N TYR A 315 20.73 7.73 -2.26
CA TYR A 315 21.52 6.52 -2.49
C TYR A 315 22.59 6.28 -1.40
N LEU A 316 23.19 7.33 -0.84
CA LEU A 316 24.08 7.23 0.32
C LEU A 316 23.33 6.66 1.53
N LYS A 317 22.18 7.24 1.87
CA LYS A 317 21.32 6.80 2.99
C LYS A 317 20.77 5.39 2.76
N MET A 318 20.40 5.05 1.53
CA MET A 318 19.96 3.70 1.21
C MET A 318 21.10 2.68 1.38
N SER A 319 22.32 3.05 1.00
CA SER A 319 23.49 2.21 1.23
C SER A 319 23.77 2.02 2.72
N ASP A 320 23.61 3.07 3.54
CA ASP A 320 23.74 2.97 5.00
C ASP A 320 22.64 2.10 5.63
N LEU A 321 21.40 2.26 5.17
CA LEU A 321 20.26 1.45 5.63
C LEU A 321 20.49 -0.05 5.35
N LEU A 322 20.97 -0.38 4.15
CA LEU A 322 21.21 -1.76 3.72
C LEU A 322 22.37 -2.44 4.46
N LYS A 323 23.26 -1.71 5.15
CA LYS A 323 24.31 -2.32 6.00
C LYS A 323 23.74 -3.14 7.16
N ALA A 324 22.52 -2.86 7.60
CA ALA A 324 21.83 -3.65 8.61
C ALA A 324 21.22 -4.95 8.06
N ALA A 325 21.24 -5.18 6.75
CA ALA A 325 20.75 -6.40 6.09
C ALA A 325 21.85 -7.51 6.11
N LYS A 326 22.23 -7.98 7.30
CA LYS A 326 23.31 -8.95 7.51
C LYS A 326 22.80 -10.38 7.64
#